data_03ff98fb806d1d92ac41ac1cbec6612c
#
_entry.id   03ff98fb806d1d92ac41ac1cbec6612c
#
_cell.length_a   1.000
_cell.length_b   1.000
_cell.length_c   1.000
_cell.angle_alpha   90.00
_cell.angle_beta   90.00
_cell.angle_gamma   90.00
#
_symmetry.space_group_name_H-M   'P 1'
#
loop_
_entity.id
_entity.type
_entity.pdbx_description
1 polymer ?
#
loop_
_entity_poly.entity_id
_entity_poly.type
_entity_poly.pdbx_seq_one_letter_code
_entity_poly.pdbx_strand_id
1 'polypeptide(L)'
;PAMMERFSVQPNRAEKESEYISRNIESTRYAYGLTEDKVTYQENWGAKGATKEAVASDVATVSNIRLLDPEIISPTFTQLQQLKNFYGFPESLAMDRYNIDNELRDFVVAAREINPNSLRENQKNWINRHTVYTHGNGFVAARANQVDEVARDVGSARGGYPVFTVSDLQTTDENAKKLGIVVNEPRIYYGPLIASARDGKDYAVVGSETGNSVEYDTDSSTYTYEGKGGVDIGNVFNRAAFAARYQEMNLILSERVNSNSKILFERDPRQRVHKVAPWLSTDSTTYPAVIDGRIKWIVDGYTTL
;
A
#
# COMPACT_ATOMS: atom_id res chain seq x y z
N PRO A 1 -18.92 -44.88 3.02
CA PRO A 1 -18.02 -43.86 3.63
C PRO A 1 -18.73 -42.98 4.66
N ALA A 2 -19.87 -42.36 4.35
CA ALA A 2 -20.56 -41.39 5.23
C ALA A 2 -21.04 -41.99 6.58
N MET A 3 -21.49 -43.25 6.58
CA MET A 3 -21.90 -43.95 7.82
C MET A 3 -20.70 -44.23 8.73
N MET A 4 -19.60 -44.71 8.13
CA MET A 4 -18.37 -44.97 8.88
C MET A 4 -17.76 -43.68 9.47
N GLU A 5 -17.76 -42.60 8.68
CA GLU A 5 -17.36 -41.28 9.12
C GLU A 5 -18.18 -40.81 10.35
N ARG A 6 -19.52 -40.85 10.21
CA ARG A 6 -20.44 -40.33 11.23
C ARG A 6 -20.45 -41.08 12.55
N PHE A 7 -20.34 -42.43 12.49
CA PHE A 7 -20.54 -43.28 13.66
C PHE A 7 -19.24 -43.86 14.25
N SER A 8 -18.16 -43.93 13.45
CA SER A 8 -16.89 -44.50 13.87
C SER A 8 -15.76 -43.50 13.96
N VAL A 9 -15.63 -42.59 12.98
CA VAL A 9 -14.51 -41.66 12.93
C VAL A 9 -14.78 -40.40 13.74
N GLN A 10 -15.91 -39.73 13.50
CA GLN A 10 -16.21 -38.47 14.20
C GLN A 10 -16.19 -38.56 15.74
N PRO A 11 -16.72 -39.60 16.42
CA PRO A 11 -16.66 -39.67 17.87
C PRO A 11 -15.24 -39.79 18.44
N ASN A 12 -14.32 -40.41 17.68
CA ASN A 12 -12.94 -40.69 18.08
C ASN A 12 -11.93 -40.13 17.07
N ARG A 13 -12.24 -38.99 16.48
CA ARG A 13 -11.48 -38.42 15.38
C ARG A 13 -10.02 -38.15 15.72
N ALA A 14 -9.77 -37.58 16.90
CA ALA A 14 -8.43 -37.28 17.35
C ALA A 14 -7.51 -38.51 17.44
N GLU A 15 -8.05 -39.65 17.85
CA GLU A 15 -7.28 -40.91 17.96
C GLU A 15 -7.12 -41.58 16.60
N LYS A 16 -8.20 -41.71 15.83
CA LYS A 16 -8.19 -42.43 14.56
C LYS A 16 -7.51 -41.69 13.41
N GLU A 17 -7.51 -40.37 13.46
CA GLU A 17 -6.89 -39.52 12.46
C GLU A 17 -5.55 -38.91 12.92
N SER A 18 -5.05 -39.28 14.12
CA SER A 18 -3.84 -38.65 14.70
C SER A 18 -2.62 -38.68 13.74
N GLU A 19 -2.40 -39.79 13.05
CA GLU A 19 -1.32 -39.94 12.07
C GLU A 19 -1.52 -39.01 10.87
N TYR A 20 -2.74 -38.92 10.34
CA TYR A 20 -3.06 -38.05 9.20
C TYR A 20 -3.04 -36.57 9.59
N ILE A 21 -3.48 -36.26 10.80
CA ILE A 21 -3.41 -34.88 11.36
C ILE A 21 -1.93 -34.45 11.45
N SER A 22 -1.06 -35.32 11.99
CA SER A 22 0.36 -35.04 12.09
C SER A 22 1.00 -34.79 10.72
N ARG A 23 0.71 -35.63 9.73
CA ARG A 23 1.20 -35.48 8.36
C ARG A 23 0.69 -34.17 7.70
N ASN A 24 -0.57 -33.83 7.93
CA ASN A 24 -1.14 -32.59 7.42
C ASN A 24 -0.49 -31.35 8.07
N ILE A 25 -0.23 -31.38 9.37
CA ILE A 25 0.48 -30.29 10.07
C ILE A 25 1.89 -30.14 9.50
N GLU A 26 2.62 -31.24 9.33
CA GLU A 26 3.97 -31.21 8.77
C GLU A 26 4.00 -30.69 7.34
N SER A 27 3.09 -31.18 6.49
CA SER A 27 2.95 -30.73 5.11
C SER A 27 2.57 -29.23 5.03
N THR A 28 1.66 -28.78 5.89
CA THR A 28 1.28 -27.38 5.97
C THR A 28 2.43 -26.49 6.43
N ARG A 29 3.15 -26.92 7.49
CA ARG A 29 4.35 -26.21 7.95
C ARG A 29 5.40 -26.09 6.86
N TYR A 30 5.65 -27.18 6.12
CA TYR A 30 6.56 -27.18 4.98
C TYR A 30 6.11 -26.19 3.90
N ALA A 31 4.84 -26.22 3.51
CA ALA A 31 4.28 -25.34 2.47
C ALA A 31 4.39 -23.85 2.83
N TYR A 32 4.23 -23.51 4.11
CA TYR A 32 4.36 -22.12 4.60
C TYR A 32 5.78 -21.76 5.05
N GLY A 33 6.77 -22.64 4.90
CA GLY A 33 8.13 -22.38 5.34
C GLY A 33 8.30 -22.29 6.86
N LEU A 34 7.42 -22.95 7.61
CA LEU A 34 7.41 -23.00 9.09
C LEU A 34 8.07 -24.30 9.61
N THR A 35 9.12 -24.77 8.97
CA THR A 35 9.88 -25.94 9.38
C THR A 35 10.88 -25.60 10.50
N GLU A 36 11.27 -26.57 11.30
CA GLU A 36 12.16 -26.37 12.46
C GLU A 36 13.54 -25.80 12.13
N ASP A 37 13.98 -25.97 10.88
CA ASP A 37 15.22 -25.36 10.36
C ASP A 37 15.07 -23.86 10.10
N LYS A 38 13.84 -23.34 10.01
CA LYS A 38 13.54 -21.94 9.70
C LYS A 38 12.90 -21.19 10.86
N VAL A 39 12.21 -21.91 11.74
CA VAL A 39 11.40 -21.31 12.83
C VAL A 39 11.69 -22.02 14.13
N THR A 40 11.92 -21.28 15.19
CA THR A 40 12.04 -21.81 16.55
C THR A 40 10.66 -21.82 17.22
N TYR A 41 10.18 -22.99 17.62
CA TYR A 41 8.94 -23.15 18.36
C TYR A 41 9.18 -23.02 19.86
N GLN A 42 8.42 -22.14 20.51
CA GLN A 42 8.46 -21.93 21.97
C GLN A 42 7.22 -22.58 22.61
N GLU A 43 7.35 -23.81 23.09
CA GLU A 43 6.22 -24.60 23.57
C GLU A 43 5.71 -24.18 24.97
N ASN A 44 6.56 -23.60 25.81
CA ASN A 44 6.25 -23.25 27.20
C ASN A 44 6.00 -21.74 27.40
N TRP A 45 5.41 -21.10 26.42
CA TRP A 45 5.12 -19.68 26.45
C TRP A 45 4.13 -19.36 27.58
N GLY A 46 4.53 -18.47 28.52
CA GLY A 46 3.68 -18.03 29.62
C GLY A 46 3.59 -18.97 30.83
N ALA A 47 4.32 -20.07 30.85
CA ALA A 47 4.33 -21.02 31.97
C ALA A 47 4.98 -20.47 33.25
N LYS A 48 5.82 -19.44 33.14
CA LYS A 48 6.47 -18.74 34.29
C LYS A 48 6.27 -17.24 34.15
N GLY A 49 6.04 -16.53 35.24
CA GLY A 49 5.95 -15.06 35.20
C GLY A 49 7.21 -14.45 34.62
N ALA A 50 7.03 -13.45 33.73
CA ALA A 50 8.13 -12.74 33.13
C ALA A 50 8.91 -11.95 34.18
N THR A 51 10.24 -12.11 34.24
CA THR A 51 11.11 -11.26 35.03
C THR A 51 11.52 -10.03 34.22
N LYS A 52 11.96 -8.97 34.90
CA LYS A 52 12.47 -7.76 34.22
C LYS A 52 13.65 -8.10 33.27
N GLU A 53 14.51 -9.01 33.70
CA GLU A 53 15.67 -9.47 32.95
C GLU A 53 15.24 -10.25 31.69
N ALA A 54 14.24 -11.12 31.82
CA ALA A 54 13.71 -11.86 30.67
C ALA A 54 13.07 -10.93 29.63
N VAL A 55 12.31 -9.92 30.06
CA VAL A 55 11.74 -8.90 29.19
C VAL A 55 12.85 -8.05 28.52
N ALA A 56 13.84 -7.63 29.29
CA ALA A 56 14.94 -6.83 28.77
C ALA A 56 15.82 -7.60 27.77
N SER A 57 15.90 -8.93 27.89
CA SER A 57 16.67 -9.77 26.96
C SER A 57 15.94 -10.08 25.66
N ASP A 58 14.60 -9.94 25.62
CA ASP A 58 13.80 -10.16 24.41
C ASP A 58 13.69 -8.89 23.57
N VAL A 59 14.84 -8.43 23.09
CA VAL A 59 14.95 -7.20 22.30
C VAL A 59 14.11 -7.28 21.02
N ALA A 60 14.07 -8.44 20.38
CA ALA A 60 13.34 -8.62 19.12
C ALA A 60 11.82 -8.40 19.28
N THR A 61 11.23 -8.92 20.37
CA THR A 61 9.81 -8.70 20.65
C THR A 61 9.55 -7.29 21.16
N VAL A 62 10.29 -6.84 22.19
CA VAL A 62 10.07 -5.54 22.82
C VAL A 62 10.23 -4.38 21.85
N SER A 63 11.23 -4.46 20.96
CA SER A 63 11.49 -3.43 19.95
C SER A 63 10.42 -3.33 18.87
N ASN A 64 9.60 -4.36 18.70
CA ASN A 64 8.58 -4.46 17.64
C ASN A 64 7.15 -4.59 18.18
N ILE A 65 6.95 -4.39 19.50
CA ILE A 65 5.58 -4.30 20.05
C ILE A 65 4.85 -3.14 19.39
N ARG A 66 3.81 -3.45 18.63
CA ARG A 66 3.02 -2.47 17.89
C ARG A 66 2.19 -1.61 18.85
N LEU A 67 2.39 -0.30 18.77
CA LEU A 67 1.57 0.72 19.46
C LEU A 67 0.60 1.38 18.47
N LEU A 68 0.99 1.51 17.20
CA LEU A 68 0.18 2.10 16.15
C LEU A 68 -0.63 1.02 15.43
N ASP A 69 -1.94 1.14 15.44
CA ASP A 69 -2.82 0.24 14.70
C ASP A 69 -3.11 0.78 13.29
N PRO A 70 -2.66 0.12 12.20
CA PRO A 70 -2.85 0.59 10.84
C PRO A 70 -4.32 0.68 10.43
N GLU A 71 -5.23 -0.06 11.05
CA GLU A 71 -6.66 0.03 10.75
C GLU A 71 -7.33 1.28 11.36
N ILE A 72 -6.73 1.87 12.40
CA ILE A 72 -7.31 3.00 13.13
C ILE A 72 -6.57 4.31 12.82
N ILE A 73 -5.26 4.27 12.53
CA ILE A 73 -4.40 5.45 12.48
C ILE A 73 -4.51 6.26 11.17
N SER A 74 -5.21 5.77 10.14
CA SER A 74 -5.33 6.43 8.85
C SER A 74 -5.87 7.86 8.92
N PRO A 75 -6.89 8.19 9.74
CA PRO A 75 -7.33 9.58 9.89
C PRO A 75 -6.22 10.50 10.43
N THR A 76 -5.37 10.01 11.32
CA THR A 76 -4.22 10.77 11.86
C THR A 76 -3.16 10.99 10.78
N PHE A 77 -2.84 9.98 9.96
CA PHE A 77 -1.98 10.14 8.79
C PHE A 77 -2.53 11.17 7.84
N THR A 78 -3.83 11.12 7.55
CA THR A 78 -4.49 12.10 6.70
C THR A 78 -4.38 13.50 7.29
N GLN A 79 -4.71 13.68 8.56
CA GLN A 79 -4.65 14.98 9.24
C GLN A 79 -3.26 15.60 9.21
N LEU A 80 -2.21 14.81 9.43
CA LEU A 80 -0.84 15.29 9.60
C LEU A 80 -0.02 15.29 8.31
N GLN A 81 -0.34 14.41 7.34
CA GLN A 81 0.49 14.14 6.17
C GLN A 81 -0.25 14.25 4.83
N GLN A 82 -1.50 14.68 4.81
CA GLN A 82 -2.26 14.86 3.56
C GLN A 82 -1.67 15.96 2.68
N LEU A 83 -1.16 17.05 3.28
CA LEU A 83 -0.55 18.24 2.66
C LEU A 83 -1.48 19.05 1.76
N LYS A 84 -2.26 18.41 0.91
CA LYS A 84 -3.25 18.99 0.00
C LYS A 84 -4.57 18.21 0.06
N ASN A 85 -5.68 18.90 -0.12
CA ASN A 85 -7.01 18.28 -0.04
C ASN A 85 -7.27 17.16 -1.05
N PHE A 86 -6.55 17.17 -2.16
CA PHE A 86 -6.68 16.15 -3.21
C PHE A 86 -5.77 14.92 -2.99
N TYR A 87 -4.91 14.96 -2.00
CA TYR A 87 -4.18 13.77 -1.55
C TYR A 87 -4.93 13.05 -0.43
N GLY A 88 -4.59 11.80 -0.22
CA GLY A 88 -5.14 10.99 0.86
C GLY A 88 -4.39 9.69 1.06
N PHE A 89 -4.88 8.96 2.04
CA PHE A 89 -4.43 7.62 2.37
C PHE A 89 -5.62 6.68 2.38
N PRO A 90 -5.43 5.37 2.14
CA PRO A 90 -6.51 4.38 2.26
C PRO A 90 -7.04 4.31 3.69
N GLU A 91 -8.26 3.78 3.88
CA GLU A 91 -8.89 3.65 5.21
C GLU A 91 -8.08 2.77 6.15
N SER A 92 -7.52 1.68 5.65
CA SER A 92 -6.56 0.84 6.35
C SER A 92 -5.17 1.07 5.78
N LEU A 93 -4.22 1.36 6.64
CA LEU A 93 -2.81 1.50 6.28
C LEU A 93 -2.13 0.12 6.27
N ALA A 94 -0.89 0.07 5.87
CA ALA A 94 -0.13 -1.15 5.81
C ALA A 94 1.01 -1.16 6.83
N MET A 95 1.55 -2.34 7.08
CA MET A 95 2.81 -2.51 7.80
C MET A 95 3.86 -3.07 6.85
N ASP A 96 5.06 -2.57 7.00
CA ASP A 96 6.24 -3.08 6.32
C ASP A 96 7.43 -3.12 7.27
N ARG A 97 8.44 -3.89 6.93
CA ARG A 97 9.59 -4.16 7.80
C ARG A 97 10.89 -3.80 7.11
N TYR A 98 11.66 -2.95 7.75
CA TYR A 98 12.95 -2.50 7.25
C TYR A 98 14.09 -2.93 8.18
N ASN A 99 15.23 -3.30 7.58
CA ASN A 99 16.45 -3.59 8.33
C ASN A 99 17.16 -2.27 8.64
N ILE A 100 17.28 -1.95 9.93
CA ILE A 100 17.93 -0.74 10.43
C ILE A 100 18.99 -1.18 11.44
N ASP A 101 20.24 -0.85 11.16
CA ASP A 101 21.38 -1.22 12.02
C ASP A 101 21.44 -2.73 12.32
N ASN A 102 21.15 -3.55 11.31
CA ASN A 102 21.04 -5.03 11.39
C ASN A 102 19.89 -5.55 12.27
N GLU A 103 18.93 -4.71 12.60
CA GLU A 103 17.72 -5.10 13.31
C GLU A 103 16.48 -4.84 12.46
N LEU A 104 15.59 -5.83 12.39
CA LEU A 104 14.30 -5.66 11.73
C LEU A 104 13.39 -4.79 12.57
N ARG A 105 12.83 -3.75 11.96
CA ARG A 105 11.92 -2.80 12.59
C ARG A 105 10.64 -2.69 11.83
N ASP A 106 9.53 -2.70 12.54
CA ASP A 106 8.19 -2.58 11.97
C ASP A 106 7.80 -1.11 11.82
N PHE A 107 7.21 -0.79 10.66
CA PHE A 107 6.69 0.53 10.34
C PHE A 107 5.23 0.43 9.88
N VAL A 108 4.44 1.42 10.26
CA VAL A 108 3.18 1.71 9.58
C VAL A 108 3.51 2.58 8.37
N VAL A 109 3.11 2.13 7.20
CA VAL A 109 3.49 2.73 5.92
C VAL A 109 2.26 3.08 5.09
N ALA A 110 2.38 4.14 4.30
CA ALA A 110 1.36 4.54 3.34
C ALA A 110 1.97 5.29 2.16
N ALA A 111 1.35 5.17 1.01
CA ALA A 111 1.61 6.01 -0.14
C ALA A 111 0.60 7.17 -0.14
N ARG A 112 1.07 8.40 -0.35
CA ARG A 112 0.20 9.57 -0.47
C ARG A 112 -0.37 9.61 -1.88
N GLU A 113 -1.56 9.07 -2.04
CA GLU A 113 -2.23 8.95 -3.33
C GLU A 113 -3.12 10.16 -3.62
N ILE A 114 -3.50 10.36 -4.90
CA ILE A 114 -4.65 11.20 -5.23
C ILE A 114 -5.91 10.52 -4.70
N ASN A 115 -6.73 11.27 -3.99
CA ASN A 115 -8.08 10.86 -3.64
C ASN A 115 -9.09 11.53 -4.58
N PRO A 116 -9.59 10.83 -5.61
CA PRO A 116 -10.49 11.42 -6.59
C PRO A 116 -11.82 11.86 -5.99
N ASN A 117 -12.17 11.31 -4.82
CA ASN A 117 -13.44 11.61 -4.15
C ASN A 117 -13.35 12.81 -3.20
N SER A 118 -12.16 13.34 -2.91
CA SER A 118 -11.93 14.50 -2.04
C SER A 118 -11.72 15.81 -2.80
N LEU A 119 -11.77 15.79 -4.11
CA LEU A 119 -11.64 16.99 -4.93
C LEU A 119 -12.76 18.00 -4.62
N ARG A 120 -12.40 19.28 -4.53
CA ARG A 120 -13.37 20.38 -4.38
C ARG A 120 -14.10 20.65 -5.70
N GLU A 121 -15.22 21.37 -5.68
CA GLU A 121 -16.03 21.64 -6.87
C GLU A 121 -15.21 22.27 -8.03
N ASN A 122 -14.34 23.23 -7.73
CA ASN A 122 -13.46 23.85 -8.73
C ASN A 122 -12.33 22.91 -9.24
N GLN A 123 -12.11 21.78 -8.60
CA GLN A 123 -11.09 20.78 -8.96
C GLN A 123 -11.71 19.59 -9.71
N LYS A 124 -13.05 19.44 -9.72
CA LYS A 124 -13.75 18.29 -10.30
C LYS A 124 -13.93 18.35 -11.81
N ASN A 125 -13.63 19.49 -12.46
CA ASN A 125 -13.73 19.56 -13.91
C ASN A 125 -12.79 18.53 -14.57
N TRP A 126 -13.13 18.14 -15.78
CA TRP A 126 -12.41 17.07 -16.51
C TRP A 126 -10.92 17.35 -16.64
N ILE A 127 -10.53 18.60 -16.96
CA ILE A 127 -9.12 18.99 -17.11
C ILE A 127 -8.36 18.76 -15.82
N ASN A 128 -8.85 19.34 -14.71
CA ASN A 128 -8.17 19.23 -13.43
C ASN A 128 -8.06 17.79 -12.97
N ARG A 129 -9.15 17.06 -13.05
CA ARG A 129 -9.23 15.69 -12.56
C ARG A 129 -8.38 14.71 -13.35
N HIS A 130 -8.34 14.83 -14.67
CA HIS A 130 -7.73 13.82 -15.53
C HIS A 130 -6.42 14.24 -16.17
N THR A 131 -6.05 15.55 -16.12
CA THR A 131 -4.82 16.04 -16.73
C THR A 131 -3.90 16.81 -15.78
N VAL A 132 -4.43 17.32 -14.65
CA VAL A 132 -3.65 18.07 -13.66
C VAL A 132 -3.35 17.22 -12.43
N TYR A 133 -4.38 16.70 -11.76
CA TYR A 133 -4.19 15.85 -10.57
C TYR A 133 -4.03 14.37 -10.97
N THR A 134 -2.94 14.07 -11.66
CA THR A 134 -2.70 12.77 -12.31
C THR A 134 -2.05 11.75 -11.38
N HIS A 135 -1.28 12.18 -10.41
CA HIS A 135 -0.47 11.32 -9.55
C HIS A 135 -0.47 11.78 -8.09
N GLY A 136 -0.32 10.80 -7.19
CA GLY A 136 0.04 11.04 -5.81
C GLY A 136 1.52 11.35 -5.68
N ASN A 137 1.97 11.75 -4.48
CA ASN A 137 3.36 12.12 -4.27
C ASN A 137 3.82 11.78 -2.86
N GLY A 138 4.82 10.94 -2.74
CA GLY A 138 5.51 10.63 -1.51
C GLY A 138 5.08 9.35 -0.81
N PHE A 139 5.98 8.87 0.01
CA PHE A 139 5.83 7.70 0.87
C PHE A 139 5.93 8.17 2.31
N VAL A 140 5.04 7.70 3.16
CA VAL A 140 4.98 8.07 4.57
C VAL A 140 5.19 6.83 5.41
N ALA A 141 6.10 6.91 6.37
CA ALA A 141 6.40 5.82 7.30
C ALA A 141 6.56 6.34 8.72
N ALA A 142 5.96 5.65 9.67
CA ALA A 142 6.11 5.88 11.09
C ALA A 142 6.47 4.57 11.79
N ARG A 143 7.39 4.59 12.76
CA ARG A 143 7.72 3.40 13.54
C ARG A 143 6.47 2.88 14.27
N ALA A 144 6.19 1.58 14.11
CA ALA A 144 4.98 0.99 14.67
C ALA A 144 4.95 0.96 16.21
N ASN A 145 6.13 1.01 16.85
CA ASN A 145 6.32 0.97 18.31
C ASN A 145 6.61 2.33 18.95
N GLN A 146 6.46 3.44 18.22
CA GLN A 146 6.77 4.77 18.73
C GLN A 146 5.60 5.74 18.56
N VAL A 147 5.35 6.49 19.62
CA VAL A 147 4.45 7.64 19.62
C VAL A 147 5.21 8.86 20.17
N ASP A 148 4.73 10.05 19.83
CA ASP A 148 5.35 11.30 20.33
C ASP A 148 5.30 11.31 21.86
N GLU A 149 6.47 11.45 22.51
CA GLU A 149 6.62 11.42 23.97
C GLU A 149 6.08 12.66 24.66
N VAL A 150 5.99 13.80 23.97
CA VAL A 150 5.27 14.99 24.47
C VAL A 150 3.81 14.67 24.80
N ALA A 151 3.38 13.56 24.36
CA ALA A 151 2.12 12.88 24.56
C ALA A 151 1.91 12.18 25.89
N ARG A 152 2.87 12.09 26.76
CA ARG A 152 2.67 11.54 28.12
C ARG A 152 1.82 12.42 29.01
N ASP A 153 1.70 13.69 28.64
CA ASP A 153 0.72 14.57 29.24
C ASP A 153 -0.65 14.29 28.60
N VAL A 154 -1.51 13.58 29.32
CA VAL A 154 -2.87 13.18 28.90
C VAL A 154 -3.74 14.38 28.48
N GLY A 155 -3.31 15.59 28.80
CA GLY A 155 -3.90 16.86 28.38
C GLY A 155 -3.28 17.50 27.13
N SER A 156 -2.20 16.92 26.60
CA SER A 156 -1.52 17.48 25.40
C SER A 156 -2.31 17.12 24.13
N ALA A 157 -2.57 18.13 23.29
CA ALA A 157 -3.22 17.96 21.98
C ALA A 157 -2.41 17.11 20.98
N ARG A 158 -1.20 16.71 21.33
CA ARG A 158 -0.30 15.84 20.52
C ARG A 158 -0.18 14.43 21.05
N GLY A 159 -0.98 14.06 22.05
CA GLY A 159 -0.95 12.78 22.72
C GLY A 159 -1.06 11.57 21.78
N GLY A 160 -0.01 10.73 21.71
CA GLY A 160 -0.03 9.48 20.98
C GLY A 160 0.09 9.61 19.46
N TYR A 161 0.50 10.76 18.93
CA TYR A 161 0.71 10.92 17.48
C TYR A 161 1.90 10.08 16.99
N PRO A 162 1.81 9.55 15.76
CA PRO A 162 2.91 8.81 15.14
C PRO A 162 4.17 9.67 15.03
N VAL A 163 5.32 9.07 15.28
CA VAL A 163 6.62 9.68 14.96
C VAL A 163 6.96 9.31 13.52
N PHE A 164 6.76 10.26 12.60
CA PHE A 164 7.08 10.06 11.20
C PHE A 164 8.58 10.09 10.97
N THR A 165 9.09 9.06 10.32
CA THR A 165 10.51 8.94 9.96
C THR A 165 10.74 9.19 8.47
N VAL A 166 9.71 8.99 7.64
CA VAL A 166 9.67 9.37 6.24
C VAL A 166 8.33 10.07 6.02
N SER A 167 8.34 11.35 5.74
CA SER A 167 7.09 12.12 5.68
C SER A 167 7.09 13.25 4.66
N ASP A 168 8.23 13.63 4.12
CA ASP A 168 8.33 14.79 3.23
C ASP A 168 8.12 14.40 1.77
N LEU A 169 7.57 15.33 0.99
CA LEU A 169 7.52 15.27 -0.47
C LEU A 169 8.92 15.31 -1.11
N GLN A 170 9.86 15.96 -0.43
CA GLN A 170 11.25 16.01 -0.82
C GLN A 170 12.03 14.95 -0.04
N THR A 171 12.42 13.91 -0.70
CA THR A 171 13.11 12.73 -0.16
C THR A 171 14.54 12.99 0.35
N THR A 172 14.79 14.15 0.89
CA THR A 172 16.09 14.60 1.42
C THR A 172 16.21 14.46 2.94
N ASP A 173 15.23 13.83 3.59
CA ASP A 173 15.29 13.61 5.03
C ASP A 173 16.51 12.75 5.38
N GLU A 174 17.39 13.27 6.22
CA GLU A 174 18.56 12.55 6.72
C GLU A 174 18.17 11.26 7.45
N ASN A 175 17.01 11.25 8.10
CA ASN A 175 16.52 10.06 8.78
C ASN A 175 16.13 8.97 7.78
N ALA A 176 15.44 9.31 6.67
CA ALA A 176 15.12 8.38 5.62
C ALA A 176 16.37 7.76 4.99
N LYS A 177 17.42 8.58 4.80
CA LYS A 177 18.73 8.11 4.30
C LYS A 177 19.42 7.15 5.28
N LYS A 178 19.43 7.47 6.58
CA LYS A 178 19.98 6.60 7.62
C LYS A 178 19.23 5.29 7.71
N LEU A 179 17.94 5.30 7.49
CA LEU A 179 17.08 4.11 7.51
C LEU A 179 17.16 3.30 6.21
N GLY A 180 17.83 3.80 5.18
CA GLY A 180 17.85 3.16 3.86
C GLY A 180 16.52 3.21 3.10
N ILE A 181 15.55 4.00 3.58
CA ILE A 181 14.25 4.21 2.94
C ILE A 181 14.35 5.49 2.09
N VAL A 182 15.09 5.42 1.00
CA VAL A 182 15.25 6.56 0.09
C VAL A 182 14.31 6.39 -1.08
N VAL A 183 13.45 7.38 -1.33
CA VAL A 183 12.54 7.42 -2.47
C VAL A 183 13.11 8.37 -3.53
N ASN A 184 13.58 7.82 -4.65
CA ASN A 184 14.12 8.59 -5.76
C ASN A 184 13.03 9.07 -6.72
N GLU A 185 11.93 8.31 -6.84
CA GLU A 185 10.76 8.66 -7.64
C GLU A 185 9.52 8.64 -6.74
N PRO A 186 9.07 9.81 -6.26
CA PRO A 186 7.98 9.90 -5.31
C PRO A 186 6.58 9.87 -5.95
N ARG A 187 6.48 9.99 -7.29
CA ARG A 187 5.20 10.12 -8.00
C ARG A 187 4.51 8.79 -8.13
N ILE A 188 3.23 8.77 -7.76
CA ILE A 188 2.42 7.57 -7.63
C ILE A 188 1.27 7.65 -8.63
N TYR A 189 1.38 6.94 -9.72
CA TYR A 189 0.36 6.91 -10.80
C TYR A 189 -0.64 5.76 -10.66
N TYR A 190 -0.32 4.74 -9.89
CA TYR A 190 -1.16 3.56 -9.63
C TYR A 190 -1.31 3.37 -8.14
N GLY A 191 -2.50 2.97 -7.71
CA GLY A 191 -2.78 2.73 -6.31
C GLY A 191 -4.25 2.47 -6.03
N PRO A 192 -4.59 1.82 -4.92
CA PRO A 192 -5.97 1.48 -4.58
C PRO A 192 -6.86 2.71 -4.35
N LEU A 193 -6.33 3.77 -3.73
CA LEU A 193 -7.09 4.99 -3.49
C LEU A 193 -7.33 5.78 -4.77
N ILE A 194 -6.32 5.91 -5.63
CA ILE A 194 -6.44 6.54 -6.95
C ILE A 194 -7.54 5.87 -7.78
N ALA A 195 -7.62 4.54 -7.70
CA ALA A 195 -8.60 3.75 -8.44
C ALA A 195 -10.00 3.75 -7.81
N SER A 196 -10.18 4.32 -6.63
CA SER A 196 -11.45 4.33 -5.89
C SER A 196 -12.49 5.34 -6.39
N ALA A 197 -12.29 5.91 -7.58
CA ALA A 197 -13.22 6.88 -8.17
C ALA A 197 -14.65 6.31 -8.25
N ARG A 198 -15.60 6.96 -7.57
CA ARG A 198 -17.00 6.49 -7.44
C ARG A 198 -17.74 6.39 -8.77
N ASP A 199 -17.34 7.14 -9.77
CA ASP A 199 -17.91 7.11 -11.13
C ASP A 199 -17.20 6.11 -12.06
N GLY A 200 -16.23 5.34 -11.55
CA GLY A 200 -15.44 4.38 -12.32
C GLY A 200 -14.46 5.01 -13.33
N LYS A 201 -14.29 6.33 -13.32
CA LYS A 201 -13.38 7.05 -14.21
C LYS A 201 -12.05 7.30 -13.49
N ASP A 202 -11.31 6.23 -13.26
CA ASP A 202 -10.00 6.27 -12.59
C ASP A 202 -8.81 6.62 -13.52
N TYR A 203 -9.08 6.87 -14.81
CA TYR A 203 -8.03 7.15 -15.78
C TYR A 203 -7.38 8.53 -15.59
N ALA A 204 -6.13 8.64 -16.07
CA ALA A 204 -5.43 9.91 -16.21
C ALA A 204 -4.86 10.03 -17.62
N VAL A 205 -4.90 11.24 -18.16
CA VAL A 205 -4.21 11.63 -19.39
C VAL A 205 -2.91 12.30 -19.00
N VAL A 206 -1.79 11.73 -19.40
CA VAL A 206 -0.43 12.14 -19.00
C VAL A 206 0.46 12.35 -20.22
N GLY A 207 1.61 12.98 -20.01
CA GLY A 207 2.60 13.20 -21.06
C GLY A 207 2.19 14.25 -22.09
N SER A 208 1.19 15.09 -21.80
CA SER A 208 0.74 16.16 -22.68
C SER A 208 1.71 17.34 -22.62
N GLU A 209 2.47 17.55 -23.66
CA GLU A 209 3.27 18.74 -23.85
C GLU A 209 2.48 19.77 -24.66
N THR A 210 1.99 20.80 -24.01
CA THR A 210 1.42 22.00 -24.65
C THR A 210 2.24 23.22 -24.28
N GLY A 211 3.55 23.17 -24.55
CA GLY A 211 4.49 24.25 -24.24
C GLY A 211 4.97 24.29 -22.79
N ASN A 212 4.16 23.85 -21.82
CA ASN A 212 4.50 23.70 -20.42
C ASN A 212 3.86 22.41 -19.88
N SER A 213 4.57 21.70 -19.01
CA SER A 213 3.99 20.58 -18.26
C SER A 213 2.81 21.05 -17.42
N VAL A 214 1.77 20.24 -17.32
CA VAL A 214 0.49 20.61 -16.71
C VAL A 214 0.12 19.74 -15.50
N GLU A 215 0.78 18.61 -15.34
CA GLU A 215 0.56 17.72 -14.21
C GLU A 215 1.08 18.39 -12.95
N TYR A 216 0.22 18.51 -11.94
CA TYR A 216 0.60 19.12 -10.66
C TYR A 216 1.62 18.23 -9.94
N ASP A 217 2.73 18.80 -9.55
CA ASP A 217 3.77 18.13 -8.77
C ASP A 217 3.94 18.77 -7.38
N THR A 218 4.22 20.06 -7.36
CA THR A 218 4.27 20.89 -6.13
C THR A 218 3.59 22.24 -6.38
N ASP A 219 3.50 23.08 -5.34
CA ASP A 219 2.96 24.46 -5.50
C ASP A 219 3.76 25.31 -6.47
N SER A 220 5.02 24.96 -6.69
CA SER A 220 5.95 25.73 -7.53
C SER A 220 6.38 25.00 -8.80
N SER A 221 5.96 23.76 -8.99
CA SER A 221 6.40 22.94 -10.12
C SER A 221 5.29 22.09 -10.70
N THR A 222 5.41 21.84 -11.98
CA THR A 222 4.62 20.89 -12.75
C THR A 222 5.52 19.79 -13.29
N TYR A 223 4.94 18.67 -13.67
CA TYR A 223 5.65 17.51 -14.18
C TYR A 223 5.04 17.03 -15.49
N THR A 224 5.85 16.43 -16.33
CA THR A 224 5.41 15.71 -17.53
C THR A 224 5.78 14.25 -17.36
N TYR A 225 4.81 13.36 -17.45
CA TYR A 225 5.00 11.92 -17.29
C TYR A 225 6.01 11.36 -18.31
N GLU A 226 7.07 10.74 -17.79
CA GLU A 226 8.14 10.12 -18.59
C GLU A 226 8.10 8.57 -18.52
N GLY A 227 7.12 8.02 -17.82
CA GLY A 227 7.00 6.59 -17.62
C GLY A 227 6.69 5.82 -18.91
N LYS A 228 7.03 4.53 -18.89
CA LYS A 228 6.76 3.62 -20.02
C LYS A 228 5.33 3.08 -20.06
N GLY A 229 4.58 3.21 -18.95
CA GLY A 229 3.21 2.70 -18.82
C GLY A 229 2.21 3.56 -19.60
N GLY A 230 0.99 3.00 -19.74
CA GLY A 230 -0.11 3.65 -20.43
C GLY A 230 -0.23 3.26 -21.90
N VAL A 231 -1.35 3.65 -22.49
CA VAL A 231 -1.63 3.48 -23.92
C VAL A 231 -1.55 4.84 -24.59
N ASP A 232 -0.86 4.88 -25.72
CA ASP A 232 -0.76 6.07 -26.56
C ASP A 232 -2.15 6.44 -27.11
N ILE A 233 -2.59 7.65 -26.82
CA ILE A 233 -3.82 8.26 -27.33
C ILE A 233 -3.54 9.45 -28.27
N GLY A 234 -2.32 9.62 -28.72
CA GLY A 234 -1.99 10.57 -29.77
C GLY A 234 -2.70 10.27 -31.09
N ASN A 235 -2.99 9.01 -31.37
CA ASN A 235 -3.72 8.59 -32.56
C ASN A 235 -5.25 8.62 -32.36
N VAL A 236 -5.97 8.89 -33.45
CA VAL A 236 -7.44 9.06 -33.43
C VAL A 236 -8.18 7.77 -33.04
N PHE A 237 -7.70 6.60 -33.41
CA PHE A 237 -8.38 5.33 -33.13
C PHE A 237 -8.39 5.00 -31.66
N ASN A 238 -7.24 5.06 -30.98
CA ASN A 238 -7.15 4.84 -29.55
C ASN A 238 -7.96 5.89 -28.77
N ARG A 239 -7.88 7.14 -29.22
CA ARG A 239 -8.64 8.25 -28.63
C ARG A 239 -10.15 8.00 -28.70
N ALA A 240 -10.66 7.60 -29.86
CA ALA A 240 -12.06 7.26 -30.04
C ALA A 240 -12.49 6.03 -29.21
N ALA A 241 -11.63 4.99 -29.14
CA ALA A 241 -11.91 3.80 -28.33
C ALA A 241 -12.02 4.11 -26.85
N PHE A 242 -11.11 4.92 -26.30
CA PHE A 242 -11.19 5.33 -24.89
C PHE A 242 -12.33 6.33 -24.63
N ALA A 243 -12.64 7.22 -25.57
CA ALA A 243 -13.79 8.10 -25.47
C ALA A 243 -15.11 7.30 -25.39
N ALA A 244 -15.24 6.26 -26.21
CA ALA A 244 -16.39 5.36 -26.18
C ALA A 244 -16.42 4.54 -24.86
N ARG A 245 -15.28 4.02 -24.40
CA ARG A 245 -15.17 3.25 -23.15
C ARG A 245 -15.64 4.04 -21.94
N TYR A 246 -15.21 5.29 -21.83
CA TYR A 246 -15.49 6.13 -20.66
C TYR A 246 -16.69 7.08 -20.89
N GLN A 247 -17.32 7.05 -22.08
CA GLN A 247 -18.37 7.97 -22.48
C GLN A 247 -17.96 9.42 -22.25
N GLU A 248 -16.74 9.77 -22.72
CA GLU A 248 -16.10 11.05 -22.42
C GLU A 248 -15.56 11.71 -23.69
N MET A 249 -16.32 12.69 -24.19
CA MET A 249 -15.97 13.42 -25.42
C MET A 249 -14.74 14.31 -25.27
N ASN A 250 -14.39 14.72 -24.06
CA ASN A 250 -13.19 15.53 -23.84
C ASN A 250 -11.90 14.81 -24.25
N LEU A 251 -11.89 13.47 -24.26
CA LEU A 251 -10.76 12.69 -24.79
C LEU A 251 -10.53 12.95 -26.30
N ILE A 252 -11.57 13.35 -27.05
CA ILE A 252 -11.48 13.66 -28.48
C ILE A 252 -11.26 15.16 -28.68
N LEU A 253 -12.02 15.99 -27.97
CA LEU A 253 -12.16 17.42 -28.26
C LEU A 253 -11.17 18.31 -27.51
N SER A 254 -10.59 17.83 -26.42
CA SER A 254 -9.69 18.65 -25.61
C SER A 254 -8.31 18.81 -26.25
N GLU A 255 -7.83 20.04 -26.28
CA GLU A 255 -6.47 20.38 -26.66
C GLU A 255 -5.41 19.83 -25.71
N ARG A 256 -5.84 19.39 -24.51
CA ARG A 256 -4.97 18.69 -23.54
C ARG A 256 -4.55 17.31 -24.02
N VAL A 257 -5.24 16.74 -25.01
CA VAL A 257 -4.89 15.45 -25.61
C VAL A 257 -4.18 15.71 -26.94
N ASN A 258 -2.89 15.47 -26.99
CA ASN A 258 -2.05 15.70 -28.17
C ASN A 258 -1.33 14.41 -28.61
N SER A 259 -0.39 14.54 -29.54
CA SER A 259 0.36 13.42 -30.11
C SER A 259 1.21 12.64 -29.11
N ASN A 260 1.63 13.27 -28.01
CA ASN A 260 2.48 12.67 -26.99
C ASN A 260 1.68 12.11 -25.80
N SER A 261 0.36 12.33 -25.78
CA SER A 261 -0.50 11.94 -24.68
C SER A 261 -0.64 10.44 -24.58
N LYS A 262 -0.56 9.95 -23.34
CA LYS A 262 -0.89 8.58 -22.94
C LYS A 262 -2.07 8.58 -21.97
N ILE A 263 -2.85 7.53 -22.00
CA ILE A 263 -3.87 7.28 -20.99
C ILE A 263 -3.41 6.17 -20.04
N LEU A 264 -3.40 6.48 -18.76
CA LEU A 264 -3.24 5.50 -17.68
C LEU A 264 -4.64 5.08 -17.22
N PHE A 265 -4.89 3.80 -17.16
CA PHE A 265 -6.20 3.25 -16.78
C PHE A 265 -6.02 1.93 -16.03
N GLU A 266 -7.11 1.42 -15.42
CA GLU A 266 -7.02 0.24 -14.55
C GLU A 266 -5.93 0.48 -13.50
N ARG A 267 -6.10 1.54 -12.71
CA ARG A 267 -5.01 2.04 -11.86
C ARG A 267 -4.88 1.30 -10.53
N ASP A 268 -5.81 0.39 -10.21
CA ASP A 268 -5.69 -0.51 -9.06
C ASP A 268 -4.65 -1.61 -9.33
N PRO A 269 -3.56 -1.70 -8.54
CA PRO A 269 -2.53 -2.72 -8.73
C PRO A 269 -3.07 -4.15 -8.66
N ARG A 270 -4.01 -4.43 -7.76
CA ARG A 270 -4.62 -5.76 -7.57
C ARG A 270 -5.46 -6.16 -8.78
N GLN A 271 -6.29 -5.25 -9.29
CA GLN A 271 -7.08 -5.51 -10.49
C GLN A 271 -6.19 -5.76 -11.71
N ARG A 272 -5.06 -5.06 -11.80
CA ARG A 272 -4.06 -5.31 -12.87
C ARG A 272 -3.49 -6.71 -12.77
N VAL A 273 -3.09 -7.15 -11.56
CA VAL A 273 -2.60 -8.52 -11.32
C VAL A 273 -3.66 -9.53 -11.73
N HIS A 274 -4.91 -9.36 -11.30
CA HIS A 274 -6.00 -10.26 -11.66
C HIS A 274 -6.24 -10.36 -13.18
N LYS A 275 -6.07 -9.25 -13.93
CA LYS A 275 -6.20 -9.26 -15.39
C LYS A 275 -5.05 -9.96 -16.12
N VAL A 276 -3.84 -9.85 -15.57
CA VAL A 276 -2.64 -10.48 -16.16
C VAL A 276 -2.54 -11.96 -15.75
N ALA A 277 -2.93 -12.28 -14.52
CA ALA A 277 -2.83 -13.61 -13.95
C ALA A 277 -4.15 -14.03 -13.27
N PRO A 278 -5.22 -14.29 -14.05
CA PRO A 278 -6.56 -14.58 -13.52
C PRO A 278 -6.64 -15.88 -12.72
N TRP A 279 -5.62 -16.72 -12.80
CA TRP A 279 -5.49 -17.96 -12.02
C TRP A 279 -4.95 -17.75 -10.60
N LEU A 280 -4.46 -16.53 -10.27
CA LEU A 280 -4.04 -16.20 -8.93
C LEU A 280 -5.24 -15.67 -8.12
N SER A 281 -5.43 -16.23 -6.94
CA SER A 281 -6.24 -15.61 -5.90
C SER A 281 -5.39 -14.57 -5.19
N THR A 282 -5.75 -13.29 -5.30
CA THR A 282 -5.00 -12.20 -4.64
C THR A 282 -5.59 -11.89 -3.28
N ASP A 283 -4.72 -11.54 -2.33
CA ASP A 283 -5.16 -11.00 -1.04
C ASP A 283 -5.95 -9.69 -1.24
N SER A 284 -6.81 -9.38 -0.28
CA SER A 284 -7.53 -8.11 -0.24
C SER A 284 -6.59 -6.92 0.02
N THR A 285 -5.45 -7.18 0.63
CA THR A 285 -4.48 -6.17 1.05
C THR A 285 -3.46 -5.90 -0.04
N THR A 286 -3.34 -4.63 -0.43
CA THR A 286 -2.27 -4.14 -1.31
C THR A 286 -1.52 -3.07 -0.53
N TYR A 287 -0.21 -3.20 -0.41
CA TYR A 287 0.57 -2.26 0.39
C TYR A 287 1.79 -1.71 -0.36
N PRO A 288 2.19 -0.46 -0.08
CA PRO A 288 3.35 0.15 -0.69
C PRO A 288 4.62 -0.23 0.07
N ALA A 289 5.70 -0.50 -0.65
CA ALA A 289 7.03 -0.70 -0.11
C ALA A 289 8.05 0.10 -0.93
N VAL A 290 9.13 0.54 -0.29
CA VAL A 290 10.25 1.19 -0.98
C VAL A 290 11.32 0.15 -1.29
N ILE A 291 11.51 -0.12 -2.57
CA ILE A 291 12.48 -1.10 -3.07
C ILE A 291 13.32 -0.43 -4.16
N ASP A 292 14.62 -0.40 -4.00
CA ASP A 292 15.58 0.23 -4.93
C ASP A 292 15.23 1.71 -5.23
N GLY A 293 14.83 2.45 -4.21
CA GLY A 293 14.49 3.87 -4.32
C GLY A 293 13.18 4.17 -5.04
N ARG A 294 12.32 3.18 -5.22
CA ARG A 294 11.00 3.32 -5.87
C ARG A 294 9.89 2.79 -5.00
N ILE A 295 8.77 3.46 -5.00
CA ILE A 295 7.55 2.98 -4.38
C ILE A 295 6.98 1.88 -5.27
N LYS A 296 6.88 0.67 -4.73
CA LYS A 296 6.29 -0.50 -5.38
C LYS A 296 5.08 -0.96 -4.60
N TRP A 297 4.06 -1.41 -5.31
CA TRP A 297 2.89 -2.05 -4.72
C TRP A 297 3.12 -3.55 -4.61
N ILE A 298 2.95 -4.07 -3.42
CA ILE A 298 3.03 -5.50 -3.14
C ILE A 298 1.60 -6.05 -3.12
N VAL A 299 1.39 -7.11 -3.87
CA VAL A 299 0.12 -7.84 -3.95
C VAL A 299 0.43 -9.30 -3.73
N ASP A 300 -0.01 -9.86 -2.62
CA ASP A 300 0.17 -11.27 -2.33
C ASP A 300 -0.82 -12.09 -3.14
N GLY A 301 -0.32 -13.17 -3.73
CA GLY A 301 -1.10 -14.03 -4.60
C GLY A 301 -0.91 -15.50 -4.26
N TYR A 302 -1.99 -16.28 -4.37
CA TYR A 302 -2.05 -17.69 -4.03
C TYR A 302 -2.52 -18.50 -5.23
N THR A 303 -1.90 -19.66 -5.42
CA THR A 303 -2.41 -20.68 -6.33
C THR A 303 -3.25 -21.66 -5.54
N THR A 304 -4.46 -21.93 -6.00
CA THR A 304 -5.26 -23.05 -5.48
C THR A 304 -4.81 -24.34 -6.17
N LEU A 305 -4.41 -25.32 -5.39
CA LEU A 305 -4.21 -26.69 -5.84
C LEU A 305 -5.55 -27.42 -5.92
#